data_21c212e69986f964270fbbc88fea9df1
#
_entry.id   21c212e69986f964270fbbc88fea9df1
#
_cell.length_a   1.000
_cell.length_b   1.000
_cell.length_c   1.000
_cell.angle_alpha   90.00
_cell.angle_beta   90.00
_cell.angle_gamma   90.00
#
_symmetry.space_group_name_H-M   'P 1'
#
loop_
_entity.id
_entity.type
_entity.pdbx_description
1 polymer ?
#
loop_
_entity_poly.entity_id
_entity_poly.type
_entity_poly.pdbx_seq_one_letter_code
_entity_poly.pdbx_strand_id
1 'polypeptide(L)'
;MDYSRAEEVFEQYLDGYDRENDKVKLKIVHTYGVVAQSTEIADRMKLSGEERTLAQIIALLHDIGRFEQLRRFDSFLPDTMDHAAYGV
;
A
#
# COMPACT_ATOMS: atom_id res chain seq x y z
N MET A 1 -14.66 -5.94 6.27
CA MET A 1 -14.34 -5.09 5.08
C MET A 1 -13.81 -6.01 3.98
N ASP A 2 -14.27 -5.84 2.77
CA ASP A 2 -13.71 -6.59 1.65
C ASP A 2 -12.57 -5.83 0.99
N TYR A 3 -11.82 -6.52 0.13
CA TYR A 3 -10.67 -5.91 -0.55
C TYR A 3 -11.09 -4.77 -1.48
N SER A 4 -12.21 -4.92 -2.19
CA SER A 4 -12.68 -3.89 -3.12
C SER A 4 -12.92 -2.57 -2.39
N ARG A 5 -13.49 -2.63 -1.19
CA ARG A 5 -13.72 -1.44 -0.38
C ARG A 5 -12.41 -0.84 0.11
N ALA A 6 -11.48 -1.68 0.54
CA ALA A 6 -10.16 -1.22 0.98
C ALA A 6 -9.41 -0.54 -0.17
N GLU A 7 -9.48 -1.12 -1.38
CA GLU A 7 -8.85 -0.53 -2.56
C GLU A 7 -9.47 0.80 -2.92
N GLU A 8 -10.80 0.92 -2.83
CA GLU A 8 -11.49 2.18 -3.08
C GLU A 8 -11.02 3.27 -2.12
N VAL A 9 -10.91 2.95 -0.83
CA VAL A 9 -10.42 3.89 0.18
C VAL A 9 -8.97 4.27 -0.10
N PHE A 10 -8.13 3.31 -0.48
CA PHE A 10 -6.73 3.57 -0.84
C PHE A 10 -6.64 4.51 -2.04
N GLU A 11 -7.46 4.28 -3.08
CA GLU A 11 -7.47 5.15 -4.26
C GLU A 11 -7.91 6.57 -3.91
N GLN A 12 -8.90 6.71 -3.03
CA GLN A 12 -9.33 8.02 -2.55
C GLN A 12 -8.21 8.72 -1.76
N TYR A 13 -7.48 7.96 -0.95
CA TYR A 13 -6.32 8.48 -0.23
C TYR A 13 -5.26 9.01 -1.22
N LEU A 14 -5.03 8.30 -2.32
CA LEU A 14 -4.06 8.72 -3.33
C LEU A 14 -4.46 10.00 -4.06
N ASP A 15 -5.73 10.36 -4.05
CA ASP A 15 -6.18 11.60 -4.68
C ASP A 15 -5.56 12.84 -4.01
N GLY A 16 -5.06 12.71 -2.79
CA GLY A 16 -4.33 13.77 -2.10
C GLY A 16 -2.88 13.94 -2.53
N TYR A 17 -2.42 13.10 -3.47
CA TYR A 17 -1.02 13.11 -3.94
C TYR A 17 -0.95 13.29 -5.44
N ASP A 18 0.21 13.75 -5.93
CA ASP A 18 0.43 13.93 -7.38
C ASP A 18 0.78 12.59 -8.02
N ARG A 19 -0.21 11.96 -8.64
CA ARG A 19 -0.04 10.66 -9.32
C ARG A 19 0.88 10.74 -10.54
N GLU A 20 1.13 11.93 -11.06
CA GLU A 20 2.03 12.11 -12.20
C GLU A 20 3.50 12.18 -11.77
N ASN A 21 3.77 12.37 -10.49
CA ASN A 21 5.13 12.33 -9.96
C ASN A 21 5.68 10.91 -10.10
N ASP A 22 6.88 10.76 -10.67
CA ASP A 22 7.47 9.46 -10.96
C ASP A 22 7.65 8.61 -9.70
N LYS A 23 7.99 9.22 -8.57
CA LYS A 23 8.18 8.50 -7.32
C LYS A 23 6.85 7.99 -6.78
N VAL A 24 5.78 8.78 -6.90
CA VAL A 24 4.44 8.35 -6.51
C VAL A 24 3.97 7.20 -7.38
N LYS A 25 4.13 7.32 -8.71
CA LYS A 25 3.80 6.25 -9.65
C LYS A 25 4.51 4.95 -9.30
N LEU A 26 5.82 5.03 -9.06
CA LEU A 26 6.62 3.87 -8.73
C LEU A 26 6.10 3.19 -7.46
N LYS A 27 5.75 3.98 -6.45
CA LYS A 27 5.25 3.42 -5.19
C LYS A 27 3.88 2.78 -5.35
N ILE A 28 3.01 3.35 -6.18
CA ILE A 28 1.72 2.75 -6.49
C ILE A 28 1.91 1.39 -7.16
N VAL A 29 2.77 1.31 -8.17
CA VAL A 29 3.06 0.06 -8.88
C VAL A 29 3.62 -0.98 -7.91
N HIS A 30 4.57 -0.57 -7.05
CA HIS A 30 5.13 -1.45 -6.03
C HIS A 30 4.06 -1.99 -5.08
N THR A 31 3.17 -1.12 -4.62
CA THR A 31 2.10 -1.51 -3.69
C THR A 31 1.21 -2.58 -4.30
N TYR A 32 0.75 -2.39 -5.54
CA TYR A 32 -0.10 -3.38 -6.20
C TYR A 32 0.68 -4.66 -6.54
N GLY A 33 1.98 -4.56 -6.80
CA GLY A 33 2.84 -5.73 -6.97
C GLY A 33 2.89 -6.58 -5.71
N VAL A 34 3.01 -5.95 -4.55
CA VAL A 34 3.02 -6.67 -3.26
C VAL A 34 1.65 -7.31 -3.00
N VAL A 35 0.55 -6.63 -3.34
CA VAL A 35 -0.79 -7.22 -3.24
C VAL A 35 -0.89 -8.48 -4.09
N ALA A 36 -0.42 -8.43 -5.33
CA ALA A 36 -0.45 -9.59 -6.23
C ALA A 36 0.35 -10.77 -5.67
N GLN A 37 1.55 -10.49 -5.13
CA GLN A 37 2.39 -11.53 -4.52
C GLN A 37 1.73 -12.13 -3.28
N SER A 38 1.15 -11.29 -2.42
CA SER A 38 0.45 -11.75 -1.22
C SER A 38 -0.76 -12.60 -1.56
N THR A 39 -1.48 -12.24 -2.61
CA THR A 39 -2.62 -13.01 -3.11
C THR A 39 -2.16 -14.41 -3.56
N GLU A 40 -1.07 -14.48 -4.33
CA GLU A 40 -0.53 -15.75 -4.79
C GLU A 40 -0.10 -16.63 -3.63
N ILE A 41 0.59 -16.06 -2.64
CA ILE A 41 1.01 -16.81 -1.45
C ILE A 41 -0.20 -17.33 -0.69
N ALA A 42 -1.22 -16.49 -0.49
CA ALA A 42 -2.44 -16.89 0.20
C ALA A 42 -3.14 -18.05 -0.53
N ASP A 43 -3.18 -18.00 -1.86
CA ASP A 43 -3.77 -19.08 -2.67
C ASP A 43 -2.98 -20.39 -2.56
N ARG A 44 -1.65 -20.30 -2.57
CA ARG A 44 -0.79 -21.49 -2.39
C ARG A 44 -0.94 -22.10 -1.01
N MET A 45 -1.15 -21.27 0.01
CA MET A 45 -1.38 -21.73 1.39
C MET A 45 -2.81 -22.18 1.62
N LYS A 46 -3.68 -22.04 0.63
CA LYS A 46 -5.10 -22.41 0.72
C LYS A 46 -5.82 -21.72 1.87
N LEU A 47 -5.53 -20.42 2.05
CA LEU A 47 -6.17 -19.65 3.10
C LEU A 47 -7.65 -19.46 2.81
N SER A 48 -8.45 -19.30 3.87
CA SER A 48 -9.89 -19.03 3.76
C SER A 48 -10.11 -17.69 3.04
N GLY A 49 -11.36 -17.45 2.59
CA GLY A 49 -11.71 -16.17 1.95
C GLY A 49 -11.39 -14.97 2.82
N GLU A 50 -11.68 -15.05 4.13
CA GLU A 50 -11.37 -13.97 5.07
C GLU A 50 -9.89 -13.76 5.25
N GLU A 51 -9.14 -14.83 5.41
CA GLU A 51 -7.68 -14.76 5.59
C GLU A 51 -7.00 -14.24 4.33
N ARG A 52 -7.48 -14.67 3.16
CA ARG A 52 -6.97 -14.18 1.87
C ARG A 52 -7.22 -12.69 1.73
N THR A 53 -8.43 -12.23 2.03
CA THR A 53 -8.79 -10.82 1.96
C THR A 53 -7.96 -10.00 2.93
N LEU A 54 -7.74 -10.48 4.14
CA LEU A 54 -6.92 -9.79 5.14
C LEU A 54 -5.48 -9.64 4.65
N ALA A 55 -4.91 -10.69 4.06
CA ALA A 55 -3.56 -10.64 3.51
C ALA A 55 -3.45 -9.57 2.41
N GLN A 56 -4.47 -9.48 1.55
CA GLN A 56 -4.50 -8.47 0.50
C GLN A 56 -4.58 -7.05 1.06
N ILE A 57 -5.41 -6.84 2.08
CA ILE A 57 -5.59 -5.52 2.71
C ILE A 57 -4.30 -5.09 3.41
N ILE A 58 -3.66 -6.00 4.14
CA ILE A 58 -2.39 -5.72 4.80
C ILE A 58 -1.34 -5.32 3.77
N ALA A 59 -1.24 -6.06 2.67
CA ALA A 59 -0.29 -5.75 1.60
C ALA A 59 -0.56 -4.38 0.98
N LEU A 60 -1.84 -4.04 0.79
CA LEU A 60 -2.24 -2.76 0.20
C LEU A 60 -1.83 -1.59 1.09
N LEU A 61 -1.94 -1.73 2.41
CA LEU A 61 -1.75 -0.63 3.35
C LEU A 61 -0.40 -0.62 4.05
N HIS A 62 0.46 -1.64 3.82
CA HIS A 62 1.68 -1.82 4.60
C HIS A 62 2.65 -0.63 4.54
N ASP A 63 2.64 0.12 3.46
CA ASP A 63 3.60 1.20 3.22
C ASP A 63 2.93 2.55 3.02
N ILE A 64 1.72 2.71 3.56
CA ILE A 64 0.93 3.92 3.31
C ILE A 64 1.65 5.20 3.76
N GLY A 65 2.46 5.10 4.80
CA GLY A 65 3.22 6.25 5.30
C GLY A 65 4.30 6.75 4.33
N ARG A 66 4.70 5.92 3.35
CA ARG A 66 5.69 6.33 2.35
C ARG A 66 5.19 7.46 1.47
N PHE A 67 3.89 7.50 1.20
CA PHE A 67 3.33 8.59 0.40
C PHE A 67 3.41 9.91 1.13
N GLU A 68 3.18 9.92 2.44
CA GLU A 68 3.31 11.13 3.26
C GLU A 68 4.76 11.56 3.37
N GLN A 69 5.69 10.63 3.53
CA GLN A 69 7.12 10.92 3.53
C GLN A 69 7.53 11.60 2.23
N LEU A 70 7.07 11.05 1.10
CA LEU A 70 7.40 11.59 -0.23
C LEU A 70 6.84 13.00 -0.40
N ARG A 71 5.61 13.24 0.03
CA ARG A 71 4.98 14.55 -0.07
C ARG A 71 5.74 15.60 0.73
N ARG A 72 6.18 15.25 1.95
CA ARG A 72 6.86 16.19 2.85
C ARG A 72 8.32 16.44 2.48
N PHE A 73 9.01 15.41 2.03
CA PHE A 73 10.47 15.44 1.87
C PHE A 73 10.94 15.15 0.46
N ASP A 74 10.05 14.76 -0.44
CA ASP A 74 10.35 14.31 -1.81
C ASP A 74 11.44 13.25 -1.82
N SER A 75 11.42 12.34 -0.83
CA SER A 75 12.47 11.33 -0.66
C SER A 75 11.94 10.14 0.12
N PHE A 76 12.52 8.95 -0.15
CA PHE A 76 12.27 7.74 0.61
C PHE A 76 13.40 7.44 1.61
N LEU A 77 14.26 8.42 1.90
CA LEU A 77 15.34 8.22 2.87
C LEU A 77 14.77 7.90 4.26
N PRO A 78 15.32 6.89 4.96
CA PRO A 78 14.72 6.41 6.20
C PRO A 78 14.66 7.42 7.34
N ASP A 79 15.56 8.39 7.37
CA ASP A 79 15.65 9.37 8.44
C ASP A 79 14.82 10.64 8.19
N THR A 80 14.05 10.70 7.10
CA THR A 80 13.22 11.86 6.81
C THR A 80 11.92 11.86 7.61
N MET A 81 11.44 10.68 8.00
CA MET A 81 10.24 10.56 8.82
C MET A 81 10.13 9.14 9.39
N ASP A 82 9.39 9.00 10.49
CA ASP A 82 9.14 7.70 11.11
C ASP A 82 7.96 7.01 10.41
N HIS A 83 8.25 5.97 9.69
CA HIS A 83 7.23 5.20 8.96
C HIS A 83 6.18 4.59 9.89
N ALA A 84 6.59 4.15 11.05
CA ALA A 84 5.68 3.50 12.00
C ALA A 84 4.57 4.45 12.47
N ALA A 85 4.83 5.74 12.48
CA ALA A 85 3.84 6.74 12.88
C ALA A 85 2.75 6.95 11.82
N TYR A 86 3.02 6.57 10.58
CA TYR A 86 2.11 6.86 9.46
C TYR A 86 1.62 5.61 8.73
N GLY A 87 2.33 4.53 8.78
CA GLY A 87 2.09 3.38 7.91
C GLY A 87 1.67 2.09 8.61
N VAL A 88 1.68 2.07 9.89
CA VAL A 88 1.34 0.85 10.64
C VAL A 88 -0.16 0.53 10.63
#